data_2c5ca173a1e97b21b846ed9194dad966
#
_entry.id   2c5ca173a1e97b21b846ed9194dad966
#
_cell.length_a   1.000
_cell.length_b   1.000
_cell.length_c   1.000
_cell.angle_alpha   90.00
_cell.angle_beta   90.00
_cell.angle_gamma   90.00
#
_symmetry.space_group_name_H-M   'P 1'
#
loop_
_entity.id
_entity.type
_entity.pdbx_description
1 polymer ?
#
loop_
_entity_poly.entity_id
_entity_poly.type
_entity_poly.pdbx_seq_one_letter_code
_entity_poly.pdbx_strand_id
1 'polypeptide(L)'
;VTAGAGGEAGAVRLDAAIDDFVLYLTAERGFSPHTIRAYRTDLSGLASFAESRGHTTTDALGLDLLRDWLWSGTQAGLARSTIARHSASARSLTAWLARTGALPVDRGVRLRSPKPGRTLPRVINRTQMQELLDSLVLRAGHGEPAALRDLAVIELLYASGLRVSELVGLDVGDVDLDRLTVRVTGKGSKERVVPFGVPAQGAIVDYLRRARPALVAAGSPADDPGHEPAPPSAPTALFLGTRRTRLGVRAVYRLVASLLVEFPGAGPAGPHALRHTAATHLLDGGADLRAVQELLGHASLGTTQIYTHVSAERLKQSYRTAHPRA
;
A
#
# COMPACT_ATOMS: atom_id res chain seq x y z
N VAL A 1 21.41 -10.23 56.31
CA VAL A 1 20.08 -9.62 56.24
C VAL A 1 20.21 -8.34 55.42
N THR A 2 19.88 -8.34 54.16
CA THR A 2 19.49 -7.14 53.44
C THR A 2 18.52 -7.60 52.34
N ALA A 3 17.25 -7.30 52.56
CA ALA A 3 16.16 -7.53 51.64
C ALA A 3 16.42 -6.68 50.36
N GLY A 4 16.45 -7.38 49.24
CA GLY A 4 16.46 -6.75 47.91
C GLY A 4 15.14 -6.00 47.70
N ALA A 5 15.20 -4.71 47.47
CA ALA A 5 14.08 -3.91 47.01
C ALA A 5 13.69 -4.38 45.60
N GLY A 6 12.66 -5.21 45.52
CA GLY A 6 11.92 -5.44 44.26
C GLY A 6 11.22 -4.13 43.92
N GLY A 7 11.76 -3.34 43.00
CA GLY A 7 11.08 -2.17 42.48
C GLY A 7 9.72 -2.57 41.93
N GLU A 8 8.64 -2.16 42.58
CA GLU A 8 7.30 -2.17 42.00
C GLU A 8 7.37 -1.31 40.72
N ALA A 9 7.32 -1.94 39.59
CA ALA A 9 7.12 -1.26 38.34
C ALA A 9 5.77 -0.55 38.42
N GLY A 10 5.78 0.75 38.72
CA GLY A 10 4.57 1.53 38.85
C GLY A 10 3.72 1.42 37.60
N ALA A 11 2.43 1.13 37.80
CA ALA A 11 1.46 1.01 36.73
C ALA A 11 1.47 2.28 35.87
N VAL A 12 1.90 2.17 34.62
CA VAL A 12 1.98 3.28 33.67
C VAL A 12 0.60 3.49 33.05
N ARG A 13 0.22 4.75 32.81
CA ARG A 13 -1.03 5.03 32.06
C ARG A 13 -0.94 4.44 30.67
N LEU A 14 -2.05 3.84 30.22
CA LEU A 14 -2.08 3.11 28.94
C LEU A 14 -1.89 4.04 27.72
N ASP A 15 -2.43 5.26 27.75
CA ASP A 15 -2.25 6.27 26.72
C ASP A 15 -0.75 6.68 26.58
N ALA A 16 -0.09 6.98 27.70
CA ALA A 16 1.34 7.30 27.72
C ALA A 16 2.20 6.13 27.21
N ALA A 17 1.91 4.91 27.65
CA ALA A 17 2.60 3.70 27.18
C ALA A 17 2.42 3.47 25.66
N ILE A 18 1.27 3.81 25.10
CA ILE A 18 1.02 3.75 23.66
C ILE A 18 1.86 4.81 22.92
N ASP A 19 1.96 6.02 23.44
CA ASP A 19 2.78 7.06 22.83
C ASP A 19 4.27 6.68 22.82
N ASP A 20 4.78 6.16 23.93
CA ASP A 20 6.16 5.66 24.02
C ASP A 20 6.41 4.48 23.06
N PHE A 21 5.45 3.57 22.96
CA PHE A 21 5.53 2.46 22.01
C PHE A 21 5.54 2.95 20.56
N VAL A 22 4.73 3.94 20.21
CA VAL A 22 4.72 4.56 18.87
C VAL A 22 6.05 5.24 18.59
N LEU A 23 6.65 5.91 19.57
CA LEU A 23 7.99 6.49 19.44
C LEU A 23 9.04 5.40 19.18
N TYR A 24 9.01 4.31 19.94
CA TYR A 24 9.86 3.13 19.71
C TYR A 24 9.72 2.55 18.30
N LEU A 25 8.49 2.39 17.81
CA LEU A 25 8.25 1.89 16.44
C LEU A 25 8.85 2.81 15.38
N THR A 26 8.83 4.12 15.64
CA THR A 26 9.35 5.14 14.73
C THR A 26 10.88 5.17 14.76
N ALA A 27 11.46 5.33 15.94
CA ALA A 27 12.89 5.61 16.10
C ALA A 27 13.76 4.34 15.98
N GLU A 28 13.32 3.22 16.59
CA GLU A 28 14.15 2.02 16.65
C GLU A 28 13.78 0.95 15.63
N ARG A 29 12.48 0.84 15.28
CA ARG A 29 12.03 -0.20 14.36
C ARG A 29 11.91 0.26 12.92
N GLY A 30 12.02 1.56 12.65
CA GLY A 30 11.94 2.13 11.31
C GLY A 30 10.63 1.78 10.58
N PHE A 31 9.51 1.70 11.29
CA PHE A 31 8.22 1.42 10.67
C PHE A 31 7.78 2.60 9.80
N SER A 32 7.10 2.30 8.69
CA SER A 32 6.58 3.35 7.81
C SER A 32 5.54 4.22 8.53
N PRO A 33 5.43 5.53 8.21
CA PRO A 33 4.42 6.41 8.78
C PRO A 33 3.00 5.87 8.69
N HIS A 34 2.70 5.11 7.62
CA HIS A 34 1.40 4.47 7.45
C HIS A 34 1.17 3.35 8.46
N THR A 35 2.16 2.50 8.68
CA THR A 35 2.09 1.41 9.67
C THR A 35 1.95 1.99 11.08
N ILE A 36 2.74 3.02 11.41
CA ILE A 36 2.69 3.70 12.71
C ILE A 36 1.31 4.28 12.96
N ARG A 37 0.73 4.97 11.97
CA ARG A 37 -0.64 5.52 12.10
C ARG A 37 -1.68 4.42 12.31
N ALA A 38 -1.56 3.29 11.63
CA ALA A 38 -2.46 2.16 11.82
C ALA A 38 -2.35 1.58 13.24
N TYR A 39 -1.12 1.37 13.74
CA TYR A 39 -0.89 0.90 15.11
C TYR A 39 -1.44 1.88 16.15
N ARG A 40 -1.16 3.17 16.00
CA ARG A 40 -1.70 4.21 16.90
C ARG A 40 -3.22 4.17 16.93
N THR A 41 -3.89 4.13 15.79
CA THR A 41 -5.36 4.06 15.70
C THR A 41 -5.91 2.82 16.38
N ASP A 42 -5.31 1.64 16.15
CA ASP A 42 -5.75 0.40 16.77
C ASP A 42 -5.60 0.44 18.28
N LEU A 43 -4.45 0.89 18.77
CA LEU A 43 -4.13 0.93 20.20
C LEU A 43 -4.90 2.03 20.94
N SER A 44 -5.17 3.17 20.30
CA SER A 44 -6.11 4.16 20.86
C SER A 44 -7.50 3.57 21.04
N GLY A 45 -7.97 2.73 20.09
CA GLY A 45 -9.21 1.98 20.24
C GLY A 45 -9.18 0.98 21.41
N LEU A 46 -8.05 0.32 21.63
CA LEU A 46 -7.84 -0.55 22.80
C LEU A 46 -7.89 0.26 24.12
N ALA A 47 -7.21 1.42 24.16
CA ALA A 47 -7.21 2.29 25.33
C ALA A 47 -8.61 2.78 25.69
N SER A 48 -9.37 3.27 24.70
CA SER A 48 -10.76 3.71 24.90
C SER A 48 -11.67 2.57 25.38
N PHE A 49 -11.47 1.35 24.85
CA PHE A 49 -12.20 0.17 25.29
C PHE A 49 -11.86 -0.20 26.73
N ALA A 50 -10.58 -0.17 27.12
CA ALA A 50 -10.13 -0.43 28.47
C ALA A 50 -10.69 0.62 29.46
N GLU A 51 -10.63 1.89 29.09
CA GLU A 51 -11.15 3.02 29.88
C GLU A 51 -12.66 2.89 30.14
N SER A 52 -13.43 2.48 29.14
CA SER A 52 -14.88 2.22 29.30
C SER A 52 -15.21 1.14 30.33
N ARG A 53 -14.21 0.35 30.73
CA ARG A 53 -14.29 -0.69 31.76
C ARG A 53 -13.58 -0.31 33.05
N GLY A 54 -13.16 0.95 33.20
CA GLY A 54 -12.46 1.45 34.36
C GLY A 54 -10.98 1.11 34.43
N HIS A 55 -10.38 0.66 33.31
CA HIS A 55 -8.97 0.27 33.21
C HIS A 55 -8.17 1.33 32.45
N THR A 56 -7.31 2.05 33.14
CA THR A 56 -6.52 3.16 32.54
C THR A 56 -5.02 2.89 32.52
N THR A 57 -4.56 1.79 33.07
CA THR A 57 -3.14 1.48 33.29
C THR A 57 -2.73 0.17 32.63
N THR A 58 -1.43 -0.02 32.38
CA THR A 58 -0.87 -1.14 31.63
C THR A 58 -1.04 -2.50 32.35
N ASP A 59 -1.10 -2.51 33.66
CA ASP A 59 -1.30 -3.73 34.46
C ASP A 59 -2.67 -4.38 34.22
N ALA A 60 -3.66 -3.62 33.80
CA ALA A 60 -4.98 -4.11 33.41
C ALA A 60 -4.99 -4.85 32.06
N LEU A 61 -3.95 -4.72 31.21
CA LEU A 61 -3.86 -5.41 29.92
C LEU A 61 -3.73 -6.92 30.06
N GLY A 62 -4.74 -7.57 30.65
CA GLY A 62 -4.85 -9.01 30.74
C GLY A 62 -5.30 -9.65 29.43
N LEU A 63 -5.11 -10.97 29.30
CA LEU A 63 -5.53 -11.74 28.13
C LEU A 63 -7.05 -11.63 27.89
N ASP A 64 -7.84 -11.57 28.96
CA ASP A 64 -9.30 -11.50 28.87
C ASP A 64 -9.76 -10.13 28.38
N LEU A 65 -9.18 -9.02 28.87
CA LEU A 65 -9.46 -7.68 28.33
C LEU A 65 -9.14 -7.59 26.83
N LEU A 66 -8.00 -8.16 26.40
CA LEU A 66 -7.61 -8.15 24.99
C LEU A 66 -8.57 -9.00 24.12
N ARG A 67 -9.04 -10.13 24.63
CA ARG A 67 -10.05 -10.97 23.95
C ARG A 67 -11.40 -10.27 23.85
N ASP A 68 -11.84 -9.64 24.93
CA ASP A 68 -13.09 -8.89 24.97
C ASP A 68 -13.08 -7.71 23.98
N TRP A 69 -11.95 -7.00 23.89
CA TRP A 69 -11.78 -5.95 22.88
C TRP A 69 -11.89 -6.48 21.44
N LEU A 70 -11.22 -7.57 21.12
CA LEU A 70 -11.34 -8.20 19.78
C LEU A 70 -12.76 -8.72 19.52
N TRP A 71 -13.39 -9.27 20.56
CA TRP A 71 -14.78 -9.73 20.48
C TRP A 71 -15.75 -8.58 20.24
N SER A 72 -15.61 -7.46 20.93
CA SER A 72 -16.44 -6.26 20.70
C SER A 72 -16.30 -5.74 19.27
N GLY A 73 -15.10 -5.75 18.69
CA GLY A 73 -14.87 -5.44 17.29
C GLY A 73 -15.59 -6.41 16.35
N THR A 74 -15.64 -7.71 16.69
CA THR A 74 -16.38 -8.71 15.92
C THR A 74 -17.88 -8.45 15.98
N GLN A 75 -18.43 -8.12 17.15
CA GLN A 75 -19.85 -7.78 17.35
C GLN A 75 -20.21 -6.48 16.59
N ALA A 76 -19.29 -5.54 16.52
CA ALA A 76 -19.43 -4.32 15.72
C ALA A 76 -19.31 -4.53 14.20
N GLY A 77 -19.16 -5.78 13.74
CA GLY A 77 -19.08 -6.12 12.31
C GLY A 77 -17.75 -5.77 11.63
N LEU A 78 -16.68 -5.55 12.39
CA LEU A 78 -15.38 -5.29 11.79
C LEU A 78 -14.89 -6.47 10.94
N ALA A 79 -14.27 -6.16 9.81
CA ALA A 79 -13.71 -7.17 8.93
C ALA A 79 -12.66 -8.04 9.64
N ARG A 80 -12.60 -9.33 9.31
CA ARG A 80 -11.63 -10.28 9.89
C ARG A 80 -10.17 -9.80 9.77
N SER A 81 -9.82 -9.13 8.68
CA SER A 81 -8.50 -8.52 8.48
C SER A 81 -8.22 -7.39 9.47
N THR A 82 -9.23 -6.59 9.83
CA THR A 82 -9.12 -5.55 10.85
C THR A 82 -8.91 -6.16 12.23
N ILE A 83 -9.68 -7.18 12.59
CA ILE A 83 -9.51 -7.90 13.87
C ILE A 83 -8.13 -8.57 13.95
N ALA A 84 -7.65 -9.14 12.84
CA ALA A 84 -6.30 -9.71 12.79
C ALA A 84 -5.21 -8.64 12.99
N ARG A 85 -5.39 -7.44 12.43
CA ARG A 85 -4.48 -6.32 12.63
C ARG A 85 -4.54 -5.79 14.08
N HIS A 86 -5.73 -5.64 14.66
CA HIS A 86 -5.91 -5.29 16.07
C HIS A 86 -5.16 -6.28 16.99
N SER A 87 -5.32 -7.58 16.75
CA SER A 87 -4.60 -8.62 17.49
C SER A 87 -3.07 -8.50 17.33
N ALA A 88 -2.58 -8.16 16.14
CA ALA A 88 -1.15 -7.97 15.90
C ALA A 88 -0.62 -6.72 16.61
N SER A 89 -1.35 -5.59 16.59
CA SER A 89 -0.99 -4.36 17.29
C SER A 89 -0.93 -4.57 18.80
N ALA A 90 -1.95 -5.23 19.36
CA ALA A 90 -2.01 -5.54 20.80
C ALA A 90 -0.85 -6.45 21.24
N ARG A 91 -0.57 -7.54 20.49
CA ARG A 91 0.57 -8.43 20.79
C ARG A 91 1.91 -7.69 20.71
N SER A 92 2.06 -6.80 19.74
CA SER A 92 3.29 -6.02 19.59
C SER A 92 3.49 -5.06 20.77
N LEU A 93 2.42 -4.42 21.25
CA LEU A 93 2.45 -3.58 22.44
C LEU A 93 2.81 -4.37 23.70
N THR A 94 2.10 -5.48 23.98
CA THR A 94 2.33 -6.26 25.19
C THR A 94 3.73 -6.90 25.23
N ALA A 95 4.24 -7.35 24.09
CA ALA A 95 5.61 -7.83 23.97
C ALA A 95 6.65 -6.74 24.24
N TRP A 96 6.39 -5.52 23.80
CA TRP A 96 7.26 -4.37 24.08
C TRP A 96 7.19 -3.97 25.56
N LEU A 97 6.01 -3.91 26.16
CA LEU A 97 5.83 -3.60 27.58
C LEU A 97 6.52 -4.63 28.49
N ALA A 98 6.45 -5.92 28.12
CA ALA A 98 7.16 -6.97 28.86
C ALA A 98 8.69 -6.85 28.74
N ARG A 99 9.19 -6.48 27.55
CA ARG A 99 10.62 -6.28 27.30
C ARG A 99 11.18 -5.07 28.04
N THR A 100 10.39 -4.01 28.17
CA THR A 100 10.78 -2.78 28.88
C THR A 100 10.54 -2.85 30.39
N GLY A 101 9.99 -3.93 30.90
CA GLY A 101 9.70 -4.12 32.32
C GLY A 101 8.41 -3.45 32.81
N ALA A 102 7.65 -2.77 31.92
CA ALA A 102 6.34 -2.18 32.26
C ALA A 102 5.24 -3.23 32.50
N LEU A 103 5.46 -4.46 32.04
CA LEU A 103 4.68 -5.65 32.40
C LEU A 103 5.63 -6.77 32.83
N PRO A 104 5.26 -7.59 33.83
CA PRO A 104 6.11 -8.70 34.28
C PRO A 104 6.23 -9.83 33.25
N VAL A 105 5.20 -10.00 32.40
CA VAL A 105 5.16 -11.02 31.34
C VAL A 105 4.37 -10.50 30.12
N ASP A 106 4.68 -11.04 28.93
CA ASP A 106 3.90 -10.77 27.72
C ASP A 106 2.56 -11.50 27.77
N ARG A 107 1.51 -10.77 28.12
CA ARG A 107 0.14 -11.28 28.23
C ARG A 107 -0.54 -11.49 26.87
N GLY A 108 -0.03 -10.87 25.80
CA GLY A 108 -0.54 -10.98 24.43
C GLY A 108 -0.09 -12.25 23.70
N VAL A 109 0.89 -12.98 24.22
CA VAL A 109 1.46 -14.16 23.55
C VAL A 109 0.41 -15.24 23.25
N ARG A 110 -0.63 -15.37 24.09
CA ARG A 110 -1.75 -16.29 23.91
C ARG A 110 -2.93 -15.71 23.13
N LEU A 111 -2.86 -14.45 22.70
CA LEU A 111 -3.91 -13.81 21.93
C LEU A 111 -3.94 -14.40 20.53
N ARG A 112 -4.97 -15.18 20.24
CA ARG A 112 -5.15 -15.78 18.91
C ARG A 112 -5.79 -14.76 17.96
N SER A 113 -5.17 -14.61 16.80
CA SER A 113 -5.75 -13.85 15.70
C SER A 113 -6.68 -14.72 14.88
N PRO A 114 -7.87 -14.25 14.49
CA PRO A 114 -8.66 -14.96 13.50
C PRO A 114 -7.82 -15.14 12.23
N LYS A 115 -7.79 -16.36 11.70
CA LYS A 115 -7.15 -16.59 10.40
C LYS A 115 -7.88 -15.73 9.36
N PRO A 116 -7.18 -14.88 8.60
CA PRO A 116 -7.80 -14.19 7.47
C PRO A 116 -8.48 -15.26 6.60
N GLY A 117 -9.72 -15.03 6.23
CA GLY A 117 -10.37 -15.90 5.25
C GLY A 117 -9.48 -15.95 4.00
N ARG A 118 -9.18 -17.13 3.50
CA ARG A 118 -8.51 -17.33 2.21
C ARG A 118 -9.53 -16.99 1.11
N THR A 119 -9.74 -15.72 0.86
CA THR A 119 -10.37 -15.31 -0.40
C THR A 119 -9.31 -15.48 -1.48
N LEU A 120 -9.63 -16.28 -2.50
CA LEU A 120 -8.78 -16.38 -3.68
C LEU A 120 -8.58 -14.97 -4.26
N PRO A 121 -7.37 -14.61 -4.68
CA PRO A 121 -7.15 -13.35 -5.37
C PRO A 121 -8.02 -13.27 -6.61
N ARG A 122 -8.58 -12.09 -6.87
CA ARG A 122 -9.28 -11.85 -8.14
C ARG A 122 -8.25 -11.77 -9.26
N VAL A 123 -8.38 -12.64 -10.23
CA VAL A 123 -7.60 -12.64 -11.48
C VAL A 123 -8.57 -12.39 -12.62
N ILE A 124 -8.25 -11.43 -13.48
CA ILE A 124 -9.00 -11.09 -14.68
C ILE A 124 -8.38 -11.88 -15.83
N ASN A 125 -9.15 -12.59 -16.64
CA ASN A 125 -8.59 -13.30 -17.78
C ASN A 125 -8.14 -12.32 -18.89
N ARG A 126 -7.37 -12.83 -19.87
CA ARG A 126 -6.78 -11.99 -20.94
C ARG A 126 -7.83 -11.25 -21.75
N THR A 127 -8.94 -11.92 -22.10
CA THR A 127 -10.04 -11.31 -22.87
C THR A 127 -10.69 -10.17 -22.11
N GLN A 128 -11.05 -10.40 -20.85
CA GLN A 128 -11.62 -9.38 -19.97
C GLN A 128 -10.68 -8.21 -19.76
N MET A 129 -9.38 -8.47 -19.62
CA MET A 129 -8.37 -7.40 -19.47
C MET A 129 -8.26 -6.57 -20.75
N GLN A 130 -8.32 -7.20 -21.92
CA GLN A 130 -8.33 -6.52 -23.20
C GLN A 130 -9.60 -5.65 -23.34
N GLU A 131 -10.79 -6.19 -23.07
CA GLU A 131 -12.07 -5.46 -23.10
C GLU A 131 -12.03 -4.23 -22.17
N LEU A 132 -11.47 -4.37 -20.96
CA LEU A 132 -11.30 -3.28 -20.02
C LEU A 132 -10.40 -2.18 -20.60
N LEU A 133 -9.25 -2.54 -21.17
CA LEU A 133 -8.32 -1.59 -21.77
C LEU A 133 -8.91 -0.91 -23.00
N ASP A 134 -9.61 -1.64 -23.86
CA ASP A 134 -10.28 -1.09 -25.04
C ASP A 134 -11.36 -0.08 -24.65
N SER A 135 -12.11 -0.35 -23.58
CA SER A 135 -13.08 0.60 -23.03
C SER A 135 -12.44 1.89 -22.53
N LEU A 136 -11.24 1.79 -21.95
CA LEU A 136 -10.46 2.96 -21.51
C LEU A 136 -9.93 3.76 -22.68
N VAL A 137 -9.45 3.08 -23.75
CA VAL A 137 -8.98 3.72 -24.99
C VAL A 137 -10.11 4.51 -25.63
N LEU A 138 -11.31 3.93 -25.75
CA LEU A 138 -12.50 4.62 -26.28
C LEU A 138 -12.83 5.89 -25.46
N ARG A 139 -12.83 5.80 -24.14
CA ARG A 139 -13.07 6.97 -23.26
C ARG A 139 -12.00 8.03 -23.41
N ALA A 140 -10.72 7.62 -23.47
CA ALA A 140 -9.60 8.54 -23.68
C ALA A 140 -9.63 9.22 -25.07
N GLY A 141 -10.23 8.58 -26.07
CA GLY A 141 -10.40 9.12 -27.42
C GLY A 141 -11.17 10.45 -27.46
N HIS A 142 -12.06 10.70 -26.50
CA HIS A 142 -12.75 11.98 -26.36
C HIS A 142 -11.86 13.14 -25.87
N GLY A 143 -10.61 12.86 -25.50
CA GLY A 143 -9.62 13.88 -25.11
C GLY A 143 -9.79 14.42 -23.67
N GLU A 144 -10.71 13.89 -22.90
CA GLU A 144 -10.93 14.25 -21.49
C GLU A 144 -9.66 14.01 -20.66
N PRO A 145 -9.11 15.03 -19.96
CA PRO A 145 -7.86 14.88 -19.22
C PRO A 145 -7.87 13.77 -18.17
N ALA A 146 -9.01 13.58 -17.50
CA ALA A 146 -9.17 12.50 -16.52
C ALA A 146 -9.15 11.11 -17.17
N ALA A 147 -9.78 10.95 -18.35
CA ALA A 147 -9.82 9.68 -19.07
C ALA A 147 -8.43 9.29 -19.61
N LEU A 148 -7.68 10.23 -20.14
CA LEU A 148 -6.28 10.03 -20.58
C LEU A 148 -5.38 9.62 -19.41
N ARG A 149 -5.53 10.28 -18.26
CA ARG A 149 -4.82 9.90 -17.03
C ARG A 149 -5.18 8.49 -16.59
N ASP A 150 -6.46 8.16 -16.56
CA ASP A 150 -6.95 6.89 -16.06
C ASP A 150 -6.49 5.73 -16.95
N LEU A 151 -6.45 5.92 -18.27
CA LEU A 151 -5.84 4.98 -19.20
C LEU A 151 -4.36 4.76 -18.90
N ALA A 152 -3.57 5.83 -18.76
CA ALA A 152 -2.15 5.73 -18.47
C ALA A 152 -1.87 5.06 -17.10
N VAL A 153 -2.69 5.33 -16.09
CA VAL A 153 -2.61 4.68 -14.77
C VAL A 153 -2.84 3.18 -14.87
N ILE A 154 -3.88 2.76 -15.58
CA ILE A 154 -4.25 1.32 -15.68
C ILE A 154 -3.26 0.57 -16.57
N GLU A 155 -2.86 1.14 -17.71
CA GLU A 155 -1.83 0.55 -18.58
C GLU A 155 -0.53 0.33 -17.82
N LEU A 156 -0.04 1.35 -17.08
CA LEU A 156 1.20 1.22 -16.33
C LEU A 156 1.07 0.22 -15.17
N LEU A 157 -0.04 0.21 -14.41
CA LEU A 157 -0.27 -0.76 -13.33
C LEU A 157 -0.27 -2.20 -13.86
N TYR A 158 -0.94 -2.45 -14.97
CA TYR A 158 -1.04 -3.78 -15.54
C TYR A 158 0.30 -4.20 -16.19
N ALA A 159 0.91 -3.33 -16.98
CA ALA A 159 2.16 -3.63 -17.65
C ALA A 159 3.30 -3.92 -16.65
N SER A 160 3.44 -3.12 -15.60
CA SER A 160 4.58 -3.18 -14.68
C SER A 160 4.31 -3.96 -13.39
N GLY A 161 3.04 -4.25 -13.09
CA GLY A 161 2.66 -4.89 -11.83
C GLY A 161 3.03 -4.09 -10.57
N LEU A 162 3.15 -2.77 -10.65
CA LEU A 162 3.51 -1.90 -9.53
C LEU A 162 2.51 -1.99 -8.38
N ARG A 163 2.98 -1.72 -7.16
CA ARG A 163 2.06 -1.43 -6.05
C ARG A 163 1.43 -0.06 -6.26
N VAL A 164 0.19 0.11 -5.82
CA VAL A 164 -0.49 1.40 -5.94
C VAL A 164 0.28 2.55 -5.28
N SER A 165 0.93 2.29 -4.14
CA SER A 165 1.77 3.29 -3.46
C SER A 165 3.02 3.66 -4.27
N GLU A 166 3.60 2.73 -5.00
CA GLU A 166 4.72 2.96 -5.90
C GLU A 166 4.25 3.81 -7.09
N LEU A 167 3.14 3.44 -7.73
CA LEU A 167 2.58 4.19 -8.84
C LEU A 167 2.30 5.66 -8.50
N VAL A 168 1.59 5.91 -7.39
CA VAL A 168 1.24 7.29 -7.01
C VAL A 168 2.47 8.07 -6.51
N GLY A 169 3.53 7.38 -6.09
CA GLY A 169 4.79 7.97 -5.68
C GLY A 169 5.64 8.48 -6.83
N LEU A 170 5.40 8.03 -8.07
CA LEU A 170 6.22 8.38 -9.23
C LEU A 170 6.25 9.88 -9.52
N ASP A 171 7.43 10.35 -9.87
CA ASP A 171 7.64 11.65 -10.50
C ASP A 171 7.86 11.47 -12.02
N VAL A 172 7.74 12.55 -12.77
CA VAL A 172 7.94 12.51 -14.23
C VAL A 172 9.34 11.99 -14.59
N GLY A 173 10.35 12.34 -13.81
CA GLY A 173 11.74 11.90 -14.00
C GLY A 173 12.02 10.43 -13.64
N ASP A 174 11.04 9.71 -13.09
CA ASP A 174 11.17 8.29 -12.77
C ASP A 174 10.82 7.39 -13.96
N VAL A 175 10.26 7.95 -15.03
CA VAL A 175 9.86 7.22 -16.23
C VAL A 175 10.84 7.47 -17.36
N ASP A 176 11.48 6.41 -17.82
CA ASP A 176 12.34 6.41 -19.00
C ASP A 176 11.53 5.84 -20.19
N LEU A 177 11.01 6.73 -21.00
CA LEU A 177 10.16 6.37 -22.15
C LEU A 177 10.97 5.71 -23.28
N ASP A 178 12.25 6.04 -23.42
CA ASP A 178 13.11 5.46 -24.46
C ASP A 178 13.50 4.03 -24.11
N ARG A 179 13.78 3.79 -22.83
CA ARG A 179 14.13 2.46 -22.32
C ARG A 179 12.92 1.62 -21.94
N LEU A 180 11.71 2.19 -21.94
CA LEU A 180 10.49 1.53 -21.47
C LEU A 180 10.62 1.00 -20.04
N THR A 181 11.10 1.84 -19.15
CA THR A 181 11.31 1.46 -17.74
C THR A 181 10.81 2.54 -16.78
N VAL A 182 10.44 2.10 -15.59
CA VAL A 182 10.08 2.98 -14.47
C VAL A 182 10.92 2.63 -13.25
N ARG A 183 11.49 3.64 -12.61
CA ARG A 183 12.22 3.52 -11.36
C ARG A 183 11.27 3.70 -10.19
N VAL A 184 11.23 2.76 -9.27
CA VAL A 184 10.36 2.79 -8.09
C VAL A 184 11.14 2.55 -6.80
N THR A 185 10.75 3.24 -5.75
CA THR A 185 11.28 3.07 -4.41
C THR A 185 10.35 2.18 -3.60
N GLY A 186 10.85 1.03 -3.18
CA GLY A 186 10.13 0.05 -2.38
C GLY A 186 10.31 0.23 -0.87
N LYS A 187 9.89 -0.78 -0.11
CA LYS A 187 10.06 -0.81 1.36
C LYS A 187 11.55 -0.73 1.74
N GLY A 188 11.87 0.15 2.68
CA GLY A 188 13.26 0.37 3.14
C GLY A 188 14.09 1.19 2.16
N SER A 189 13.46 2.07 1.38
CA SER A 189 14.11 2.94 0.39
C SER A 189 14.94 2.21 -0.68
N LYS A 190 14.62 0.93 -0.92
CA LYS A 190 15.28 0.16 -1.98
C LYS A 190 14.67 0.50 -3.33
N GLU A 191 15.50 0.97 -4.23
CA GLU A 191 15.11 1.26 -5.60
C GLU A 191 15.16 0.01 -6.47
N ARG A 192 14.25 -0.08 -7.43
CA ARG A 192 14.29 -1.04 -8.52
C ARG A 192 13.75 -0.44 -9.81
N VAL A 193 14.22 -0.95 -10.92
CA VAL A 193 13.75 -0.59 -12.27
C VAL A 193 12.81 -1.69 -12.76
N VAL A 194 11.65 -1.29 -13.25
CA VAL A 194 10.59 -2.21 -13.72
C VAL A 194 10.29 -1.87 -15.18
N PRO A 195 10.31 -2.86 -16.11
CA PRO A 195 9.93 -2.63 -17.50
C PRO A 195 8.41 -2.47 -17.66
N PHE A 196 8.02 -1.80 -18.74
CA PHE A 196 6.64 -1.75 -19.24
C PHE A 196 6.65 -1.81 -20.77
N GLY A 197 5.49 -2.02 -21.39
CA GLY A 197 5.37 -2.19 -22.83
C GLY A 197 4.99 -0.91 -23.57
N VAL A 198 5.03 -1.00 -24.92
CA VAL A 198 4.70 0.09 -25.85
C VAL A 198 3.29 0.67 -25.64
N PRO A 199 2.23 -0.12 -25.34
CA PRO A 199 0.92 0.44 -25.07
C PRO A 199 0.91 1.39 -23.86
N ALA A 200 1.60 1.02 -22.78
CA ALA A 200 1.74 1.89 -21.61
C ALA A 200 2.57 3.15 -21.92
N GLN A 201 3.62 3.04 -22.76
CA GLN A 201 4.37 4.20 -23.25
C GLN A 201 3.44 5.17 -23.99
N GLY A 202 2.66 4.68 -24.95
CA GLY A 202 1.73 5.50 -25.73
C GLY A 202 0.73 6.24 -24.82
N ALA A 203 0.12 5.51 -23.87
CA ALA A 203 -0.82 6.09 -22.91
C ALA A 203 -0.16 7.17 -22.01
N ILE A 204 1.07 6.93 -21.55
CA ILE A 204 1.82 7.91 -20.73
C ILE A 204 2.18 9.14 -21.57
N VAL A 205 2.63 8.97 -22.80
CA VAL A 205 2.95 10.10 -23.71
C VAL A 205 1.73 10.95 -23.98
N ASP A 206 0.58 10.33 -24.29
CA ASP A 206 -0.67 11.05 -24.50
C ASP A 206 -1.13 11.80 -23.26
N TYR A 207 -1.02 11.16 -22.10
CA TYR A 207 -1.30 11.81 -20.84
C TYR A 207 -0.38 13.01 -20.57
N LEU A 208 0.93 12.86 -20.75
CA LEU A 208 1.91 13.93 -20.49
C LEU A 208 1.74 15.10 -21.43
N ARG A 209 1.43 14.85 -22.72
CA ARG A 209 1.30 15.89 -23.76
C ARG A 209 -0.05 16.59 -23.72
N ARG A 210 -1.14 15.87 -23.52
CA ARG A 210 -2.51 16.37 -23.72
C ARG A 210 -3.24 16.64 -22.41
N ALA A 211 -3.14 15.74 -21.45
CA ALA A 211 -3.93 15.81 -20.22
C ALA A 211 -3.24 16.54 -19.08
N ARG A 212 -1.98 16.22 -18.83
CA ARG A 212 -1.24 16.77 -17.69
C ARG A 212 -1.14 18.30 -17.69
N PRO A 213 -0.86 18.99 -18.84
CA PRO A 213 -0.88 20.45 -18.88
C PRO A 213 -2.24 21.04 -18.52
N ALA A 214 -3.34 20.43 -19.00
CA ALA A 214 -4.69 20.87 -18.66
C ALA A 214 -5.01 20.69 -17.17
N LEU A 215 -4.59 19.57 -16.54
CA LEU A 215 -4.74 19.34 -15.11
C LEU A 215 -3.89 20.29 -14.25
N VAL A 216 -2.73 20.70 -14.75
CA VAL A 216 -1.91 21.74 -14.09
C VAL A 216 -2.60 23.10 -14.18
N ALA A 217 -3.18 23.46 -15.32
CA ALA A 217 -3.86 24.73 -15.52
C ALA A 217 -5.16 24.83 -14.73
N ALA A 218 -5.99 23.79 -14.74
CA ALA A 218 -7.28 23.75 -14.04
C ALA A 218 -7.21 23.88 -12.52
N GLY A 219 -6.05 23.63 -11.92
CA GLY A 219 -5.81 23.77 -10.48
C GLY A 219 -5.19 25.10 -10.07
N SER A 220 -5.24 26.14 -10.92
CA SER A 220 -4.69 27.46 -10.60
C SER A 220 -5.55 28.16 -9.53
N PRO A 221 -4.94 28.86 -8.54
CA PRO A 221 -5.64 29.45 -7.38
C PRO A 221 -6.62 30.59 -7.72
N ALA A 222 -6.82 30.90 -8.99
CA ALA A 222 -7.75 31.97 -9.39
C ALA A 222 -9.22 31.72 -8.99
N ASP A 223 -9.59 30.47 -8.64
CA ASP A 223 -10.99 30.09 -8.39
C ASP A 223 -11.32 29.80 -6.91
N ASP A 224 -10.36 29.95 -5.99
CA ASP A 224 -10.60 29.72 -4.53
C ASP A 224 -10.01 30.87 -3.70
N PRO A 225 -10.80 31.91 -3.33
CA PRO A 225 -10.33 33.11 -2.65
C PRO A 225 -9.82 32.89 -1.20
N GLY A 226 -9.79 31.68 -0.73
CA GLY A 226 -9.37 31.32 0.66
C GLY A 226 -8.10 30.45 0.75
N HIS A 227 -7.44 30.14 -0.36
CA HIS A 227 -6.28 29.22 -0.35
C HIS A 227 -4.97 29.96 -0.60
N GLU A 228 -3.94 29.68 0.22
CA GLU A 228 -2.57 30.17 -0.03
C GLU A 228 -2.11 29.71 -1.42
N PRO A 229 -1.46 30.58 -2.23
CA PRO A 229 -1.01 30.22 -3.56
C PRO A 229 0.00 29.07 -3.48
N ALA A 230 -0.34 27.95 -4.12
CA ALA A 230 0.58 26.84 -4.29
C ALA A 230 1.88 27.34 -4.97
N PRO A 231 3.06 26.78 -4.61
CA PRO A 231 4.33 27.23 -5.16
C PRO A 231 4.31 27.23 -6.69
N PRO A 232 4.96 28.20 -7.36
CA PRO A 232 4.87 28.44 -8.80
C PRO A 232 5.47 27.32 -9.67
N SER A 233 6.14 26.34 -9.09
CA SER A 233 6.71 25.22 -9.83
C SER A 233 5.65 24.18 -10.20
N ALA A 234 5.70 23.69 -11.45
CA ALA A 234 4.88 22.56 -11.87
C ALA A 234 5.12 21.36 -10.95
N PRO A 235 4.05 20.63 -10.54
CA PRO A 235 4.22 19.47 -9.68
C PRO A 235 5.17 18.44 -10.33
N THR A 236 6.12 17.90 -9.59
CA THR A 236 7.01 16.82 -10.08
C THR A 236 6.27 15.52 -10.31
N ALA A 237 5.16 15.32 -9.58
CA ALA A 237 4.35 14.11 -9.65
C ALA A 237 3.97 13.73 -11.09
N LEU A 238 4.17 12.45 -11.44
CA LEU A 238 3.76 11.92 -12.74
C LEU A 238 2.25 12.05 -12.92
N PHE A 239 1.47 11.45 -12.03
CA PHE A 239 0.01 11.47 -12.09
C PHE A 239 -0.59 12.52 -11.17
N LEU A 240 -1.47 13.35 -11.73
CA LEU A 240 -2.15 14.42 -11.03
C LEU A 240 -3.63 14.10 -10.80
N GLY A 241 -4.12 14.51 -9.62
CA GLY A 241 -5.54 14.61 -9.33
C GLY A 241 -6.15 15.88 -9.91
N THR A 242 -7.46 16.08 -9.66
CA THR A 242 -8.22 17.24 -10.17
C THR A 242 -7.80 18.59 -9.57
N ARG A 243 -7.12 18.58 -8.41
CA ARG A 243 -6.69 19.78 -7.70
C ARG A 243 -5.20 20.07 -7.85
N ARG A 244 -4.60 19.78 -9.00
CA ARG A 244 -3.16 19.96 -9.25
C ARG A 244 -2.25 19.22 -8.26
N THR A 245 -2.80 18.41 -7.36
CA THR A 245 -2.04 17.62 -6.40
C THR A 245 -1.71 16.25 -6.97
N ARG A 246 -0.69 15.59 -6.40
CA ARG A 246 -0.37 14.20 -6.69
C ARG A 246 -1.63 13.31 -6.57
N LEU A 247 -1.83 12.40 -7.52
CA LEU A 247 -2.94 11.45 -7.49
C LEU A 247 -2.86 10.57 -6.23
N GLY A 248 -3.94 10.55 -5.46
CA GLY A 248 -3.97 9.81 -4.20
C GLY A 248 -4.29 8.33 -4.38
N VAL A 249 -3.77 7.49 -3.49
CA VAL A 249 -4.03 6.03 -3.45
C VAL A 249 -5.53 5.71 -3.50
N ARG A 250 -6.36 6.45 -2.73
CA ARG A 250 -7.82 6.23 -2.72
C ARG A 250 -8.49 6.49 -4.07
N ALA A 251 -7.97 7.43 -4.85
CA ALA A 251 -8.50 7.71 -6.19
C ALA A 251 -8.22 6.55 -7.13
N VAL A 252 -7.02 5.97 -7.11
CA VAL A 252 -6.68 4.78 -7.89
C VAL A 252 -7.50 3.57 -7.45
N TYR A 253 -7.72 3.39 -6.14
CA TYR A 253 -8.62 2.32 -5.65
C TYR A 253 -10.04 2.47 -6.19
N ARG A 254 -10.61 3.68 -6.17
CA ARG A 254 -11.96 3.94 -6.72
C ARG A 254 -12.02 3.69 -8.23
N LEU A 255 -11.02 4.15 -8.96
CA LEU A 255 -10.90 3.91 -10.40
C LEU A 255 -10.90 2.41 -10.70
N VAL A 256 -10.00 1.65 -10.08
CA VAL A 256 -9.93 0.20 -10.33
C VAL A 256 -11.20 -0.50 -9.88
N ALA A 257 -11.76 -0.12 -8.73
CA ALA A 257 -13.01 -0.71 -8.24
C ALA A 257 -14.17 -0.49 -9.22
N SER A 258 -14.33 0.74 -9.75
CA SER A 258 -15.39 1.03 -10.74
C SER A 258 -15.22 0.23 -12.04
N LEU A 259 -13.98 0.04 -12.51
CA LEU A 259 -13.70 -0.74 -13.71
C LEU A 259 -13.98 -2.25 -13.51
N LEU A 260 -13.80 -2.76 -12.29
CA LEU A 260 -13.96 -4.17 -11.99
C LEU A 260 -15.39 -4.57 -11.58
N VAL A 261 -16.32 -3.62 -11.49
CA VAL A 261 -17.72 -3.91 -11.18
C VAL A 261 -18.36 -4.81 -12.24
N GLU A 262 -18.05 -4.58 -13.50
CA GLU A 262 -18.65 -5.30 -14.65
C GLU A 262 -18.07 -6.72 -14.83
N PHE A 263 -16.93 -7.02 -14.20
CA PHE A 263 -16.29 -8.32 -14.34
C PHE A 263 -16.55 -9.19 -13.11
N PRO A 264 -17.21 -10.34 -13.26
CA PRO A 264 -17.45 -11.25 -12.14
C PRO A 264 -16.11 -11.82 -11.60
N GLY A 265 -16.00 -12.00 -10.29
CA GLY A 265 -14.80 -12.58 -9.69
C GLY A 265 -14.85 -12.56 -8.18
N ALA A 266 -14.23 -13.58 -7.56
CA ALA A 266 -14.03 -13.63 -6.11
C ALA A 266 -12.87 -12.71 -5.68
N GLY A 267 -12.98 -12.11 -4.51
CA GLY A 267 -11.91 -11.28 -3.93
C GLY A 267 -12.09 -9.78 -4.15
N PRO A 268 -11.25 -8.97 -3.49
CA PRO A 268 -11.36 -7.52 -3.50
C PRO A 268 -11.12 -6.91 -4.88
N ALA A 269 -12.02 -6.01 -5.31
CA ALA A 269 -11.85 -5.20 -6.51
C ALA A 269 -10.94 -4.01 -6.19
N GLY A 270 -9.67 -4.09 -6.57
CA GLY A 270 -8.71 -3.02 -6.33
C GLY A 270 -7.38 -3.24 -7.06
N PRO A 271 -6.40 -2.33 -6.92
CA PRO A 271 -5.12 -2.38 -7.65
C PRO A 271 -4.33 -3.68 -7.44
N HIS A 272 -4.52 -4.37 -6.32
CA HIS A 272 -3.93 -5.68 -6.09
C HIS A 272 -4.44 -6.76 -7.07
N ALA A 273 -5.69 -6.65 -7.53
CA ALA A 273 -6.23 -7.57 -8.54
C ALA A 273 -5.48 -7.40 -9.88
N LEU A 274 -5.21 -6.16 -10.32
CA LEU A 274 -4.43 -5.90 -11.54
C LEU A 274 -3.00 -6.44 -11.43
N ARG A 275 -2.36 -6.27 -10.28
CA ARG A 275 -1.02 -6.80 -10.04
C ARG A 275 -1.00 -8.34 -10.04
N HIS A 276 -1.99 -9.00 -9.44
CA HIS A 276 -2.12 -10.46 -9.50
C HIS A 276 -2.40 -10.94 -10.93
N THR A 277 -3.25 -10.22 -11.65
CA THR A 277 -3.53 -10.48 -13.08
C THR A 277 -2.26 -10.38 -13.93
N ALA A 278 -1.48 -9.30 -13.76
CA ALA A 278 -0.19 -9.15 -14.44
C ALA A 278 0.77 -10.31 -14.14
N ALA A 279 0.90 -10.68 -12.87
CA ALA A 279 1.75 -11.80 -12.45
C ALA A 279 1.29 -13.14 -13.09
N THR A 280 0.00 -13.43 -13.06
CA THR A 280 -0.57 -14.64 -13.63
C THR A 280 -0.36 -14.68 -15.16
N HIS A 281 -0.64 -13.56 -15.85
CA HIS A 281 -0.47 -13.51 -17.31
C HIS A 281 0.99 -13.63 -17.75
N LEU A 282 1.93 -13.11 -16.96
CA LEU A 282 3.36 -13.32 -17.20
C LEU A 282 3.74 -14.80 -17.06
N LEU A 283 3.29 -15.48 -15.99
CA LEU A 283 3.54 -16.90 -15.77
C LEU A 283 2.91 -17.76 -16.86
N ASP A 284 1.66 -17.48 -17.23
CA ASP A 284 0.95 -18.16 -18.32
C ASP A 284 1.61 -17.94 -19.69
N GLY A 285 2.30 -16.80 -19.85
CA GLY A 285 3.11 -16.48 -21.03
C GLY A 285 4.50 -17.13 -21.02
N GLY A 286 4.83 -17.92 -19.97
CA GLY A 286 6.08 -18.66 -19.87
C GLY A 286 7.22 -17.89 -19.17
N ALA A 287 6.93 -16.78 -18.50
CA ALA A 287 7.95 -16.12 -17.68
C ALA A 287 8.37 -17.01 -16.51
N ASP A 288 9.66 -17.03 -16.22
CA ASP A 288 10.18 -17.71 -15.04
C ASP A 288 9.64 -17.08 -13.74
N LEU A 289 9.21 -17.94 -12.80
CA LEU A 289 8.65 -17.53 -11.51
C LEU A 289 9.59 -16.56 -10.75
N ARG A 290 10.89 -16.78 -10.83
CA ARG A 290 11.89 -15.93 -10.18
C ARG A 290 11.93 -14.53 -10.81
N ALA A 291 11.88 -14.46 -12.15
CA ALA A 291 11.81 -13.19 -12.87
C ALA A 291 10.53 -12.41 -12.50
N VAL A 292 9.39 -13.09 -12.36
CA VAL A 292 8.13 -12.46 -11.93
C VAL A 292 8.22 -11.99 -10.47
N GLN A 293 8.84 -12.76 -9.58
CA GLN A 293 9.06 -12.35 -8.19
C GLN A 293 9.98 -11.12 -8.07
N GLU A 294 11.03 -11.05 -8.87
CA GLU A 294 11.95 -9.91 -8.94
C GLU A 294 11.23 -8.66 -9.48
N LEU A 295 10.48 -8.79 -10.57
CA LEU A 295 9.66 -7.71 -11.14
C LEU A 295 8.69 -7.14 -10.10
N LEU A 296 8.04 -8.01 -9.37
CA LEU A 296 7.07 -7.62 -8.33
C LEU A 296 7.75 -7.12 -7.04
N GLY A 297 9.04 -7.33 -6.82
CA GLY A 297 9.75 -6.89 -5.62
C GLY A 297 9.27 -7.61 -4.37
N HIS A 298 9.19 -8.95 -4.40
CA HIS A 298 8.95 -9.78 -3.21
C HIS A 298 10.22 -9.90 -2.38
N ALA A 299 10.21 -9.36 -1.16
CA ALA A 299 11.37 -9.25 -0.26
C ALA A 299 11.79 -10.56 0.43
N SER A 300 11.29 -11.71 0.02
CA SER A 300 11.57 -12.98 0.66
C SER A 300 12.42 -13.89 -0.21
N LEU A 301 13.70 -13.64 -0.17
CA LEU A 301 14.81 -14.62 -0.22
C LEU A 301 16.11 -13.78 -0.13
N GLY A 302 16.82 -13.94 0.98
CA GLY A 302 17.97 -13.13 1.31
C GLY A 302 19.01 -13.08 0.21
N THR A 303 19.14 -11.93 -0.37
CA THR A 303 20.39 -11.32 -0.85
C THR A 303 20.06 -9.95 -1.44
N THR A 304 20.77 -8.94 -0.99
CA THR A 304 20.84 -7.63 -1.65
C THR A 304 21.55 -7.85 -2.98
N GLN A 305 20.82 -8.22 -4.02
CA GLN A 305 21.37 -8.16 -5.38
C GLN A 305 21.30 -6.71 -5.83
N ILE A 306 22.47 -6.10 -5.98
CA ILE A 306 22.66 -4.86 -6.71
C ILE A 306 22.07 -5.09 -8.10
N TYR A 307 21.03 -4.36 -8.46
CA TYR A 307 20.45 -4.39 -9.81
C TYR A 307 21.50 -3.88 -10.80
N THR A 308 22.23 -4.80 -11.41
CA THR A 308 23.14 -4.49 -12.51
C THR A 308 22.32 -4.35 -13.80
N HIS A 309 22.88 -3.65 -14.80
CA HIS A 309 22.29 -3.53 -16.14
C HIS A 309 21.88 -4.89 -16.75
N VAL A 310 22.60 -5.96 -16.40
CA VAL A 310 22.34 -7.34 -16.86
C VAL A 310 21.02 -7.89 -16.33
N SER A 311 20.64 -7.58 -15.08
CA SER A 311 19.35 -8.03 -14.52
C SER A 311 18.15 -7.29 -15.13
N ALA A 312 18.31 -5.99 -15.46
CA ALA A 312 17.25 -5.21 -16.12
C ALA A 312 16.97 -5.71 -17.55
N GLU A 313 18.01 -6.05 -18.30
CA GLU A 313 17.86 -6.58 -19.67
C GLU A 313 17.21 -7.97 -19.69
N ARG A 314 17.59 -8.83 -18.74
CA ARG A 314 16.95 -10.15 -18.56
C ARG A 314 15.47 -10.04 -18.19
N LEU A 315 15.11 -9.08 -17.33
CA LEU A 315 13.71 -8.80 -16.99
C LEU A 315 12.92 -8.29 -18.20
N LYS A 316 13.52 -7.41 -19.02
CA LYS A 316 12.90 -6.95 -20.28
C LYS A 316 12.69 -8.09 -21.27
N GLN A 317 13.66 -8.98 -21.40
CA GLN A 317 13.54 -10.14 -22.28
C GLN A 317 12.40 -11.06 -21.84
N SER A 318 12.33 -11.40 -20.55
CA SER A 318 11.24 -12.19 -19.97
C SER A 318 9.88 -11.49 -20.14
N TYR A 319 9.85 -10.16 -19.96
CA TYR A 319 8.66 -9.37 -20.19
C TYR A 319 8.18 -9.42 -21.64
N ARG A 320 9.09 -9.15 -22.59
CA ARG A 320 8.78 -9.16 -24.03
C ARG A 320 8.24 -10.52 -24.51
N THR A 321 8.77 -11.61 -23.96
CA THR A 321 8.34 -12.97 -24.35
C THR A 321 6.98 -13.35 -23.77
N ALA A 322 6.68 -12.89 -22.55
CA ALA A 322 5.60 -13.45 -21.75
C ALA A 322 4.42 -12.51 -21.52
N HIS A 323 4.63 -11.19 -21.53
CA HIS A 323 3.56 -10.25 -21.20
C HIS A 323 2.66 -9.96 -22.40
N PRO A 324 1.30 -10.02 -22.25
CA PRO A 324 0.37 -9.79 -23.37
C PRO A 324 0.44 -8.38 -23.98
N ARG A 325 1.04 -7.43 -23.26
CA ARG A 325 1.19 -6.02 -23.66
C ARG A 325 2.67 -5.62 -23.77
N ALA A 326 3.55 -6.53 -24.15
CA ALA A 326 4.96 -6.26 -24.36
C ALA A 326 5.23 -5.45 -25.63
#